data_c2733630001c8c1010b702c47b53e676
#
_entry.id   c2733630001c8c1010b702c47b53e676
#
_cell.length_a   1.000
_cell.length_b   1.000
_cell.length_c   1.000
_cell.angle_alpha   90.00
_cell.angle_beta   90.00
_cell.angle_gamma   90.00
#
_symmetry.space_group_name_H-M   'P 1'
#
loop_
_entity.id
_entity.type
_entity.pdbx_description
1 polymer ?
#
loop_
_entity_poly.entity_id
_entity_poly.type
_entity_poly.pdbx_seq_one_letter_code
_entity_poly.pdbx_strand_id
1 'polypeptide(L)'
;MQTFAVYVDNKPGVLNRVASLIRRRAFNIESLTVGHTELEGLSRMTIVVDTDERGARLVEANLYKLLSVRRVDNITRVPSIGRDLALIK
;
A
#
# COMPACT_ATOMS: atom_id res chain seq x y z
N MET A 1 -8.33 1.61 11.08
CA MET A 1 -7.44 1.90 9.95
C MET A 1 -6.70 0.67 9.49
N GLN A 2 -6.47 0.58 8.20
CA GLN A 2 -5.79 -0.57 7.60
C GLN A 2 -4.50 -0.12 6.93
N THR A 3 -3.46 -0.89 7.11
CA THR A 3 -2.14 -0.58 6.55
C THR A 3 -1.75 -1.64 5.54
N PHE A 4 -1.32 -1.17 4.37
CA PHE A 4 -0.92 -2.07 3.28
C PHE A 4 0.52 -1.80 2.87
N ALA A 5 1.26 -2.88 2.62
CA ALA A 5 2.53 -2.80 1.92
C ALA A 5 2.26 -3.24 0.48
N VAL A 6 2.45 -2.32 -0.44
CA VAL A 6 2.16 -2.57 -1.86
C VAL A 6 3.47 -2.52 -2.64
N TYR A 7 3.76 -3.61 -3.32
CA TYR A 7 4.98 -3.71 -4.13
C TYR A 7 4.62 -3.45 -5.57
N VAL A 8 5.23 -2.46 -6.15
CA VAL A 8 4.89 -1.97 -7.48
C VAL A 8 6.13 -1.79 -8.34
N ASP A 9 5.94 -1.84 -9.66
CA ASP A 9 7.01 -1.52 -10.59
C ASP A 9 7.43 -0.07 -10.39
N ASN A 10 8.73 0.17 -10.39
CA ASN A 10 9.27 1.52 -10.24
C ASN A 10 9.27 2.22 -11.60
N LYS A 11 8.09 2.63 -12.04
CA LYS A 11 7.87 3.30 -13.32
C LYS A 11 7.12 4.60 -13.13
N PRO A 12 7.30 5.57 -14.03
CA PRO A 12 6.56 6.83 -13.93
C PRO A 12 5.07 6.60 -13.92
N GLY A 13 4.37 7.32 -13.07
CA GLY A 13 2.92 7.28 -13.00
C GLY A 13 2.31 6.16 -12.19
N VAL A 14 3.08 5.15 -11.78
CA VAL A 14 2.52 4.03 -11.02
C VAL A 14 1.99 4.50 -9.66
N LEU A 15 2.73 5.34 -8.98
CA LEU A 15 2.31 5.85 -7.68
C LEU A 15 0.99 6.60 -7.78
N ASN A 16 0.85 7.43 -8.82
CA ASN A 16 -0.38 8.17 -9.05
C ASN A 16 -1.54 7.25 -9.37
N ARG A 17 -1.31 6.19 -10.10
CA ARG A 17 -2.36 5.23 -10.43
C ARG A 17 -2.88 4.53 -9.19
N VAL A 18 -1.98 4.12 -8.30
CA VAL A 18 -2.35 3.45 -7.06
C VAL A 18 -3.18 4.40 -6.20
N ALA A 19 -2.68 5.61 -5.98
CA ALA A 19 -3.38 6.59 -5.17
C ALA A 19 -4.75 6.96 -5.77
N SER A 20 -4.80 7.15 -7.09
CA SER A 20 -6.03 7.51 -7.77
C SER A 20 -7.06 6.38 -7.68
N LEU A 21 -6.62 5.14 -7.77
CA LEU A 21 -7.51 4.00 -7.68
C LEU A 21 -8.20 3.97 -6.33
N ILE A 22 -7.43 4.15 -5.26
CA ILE A 22 -7.98 4.12 -3.91
C ILE A 22 -8.95 5.27 -3.70
N ARG A 23 -8.60 6.47 -4.14
CA ARG A 23 -9.47 7.64 -4.02
C ARG A 23 -10.75 7.50 -4.84
N ARG A 24 -10.65 6.91 -6.02
CA ARG A 24 -11.80 6.73 -6.89
C ARG A 24 -12.84 5.79 -6.30
N ARG A 25 -12.40 4.88 -5.45
CA ARG A 25 -13.29 3.96 -4.76
C ARG A 25 -13.78 4.55 -3.42
N ALA A 26 -13.58 5.84 -3.23
CA ALA A 26 -14.04 6.57 -2.05
C ALA A 26 -13.37 6.14 -0.76
N PHE A 27 -12.17 5.61 -0.84
CA PHE A 27 -11.38 5.31 0.36
C PHE A 27 -10.50 6.51 0.70
N ASN A 28 -10.41 6.82 1.96
CA ASN A 28 -9.63 7.93 2.44
C ASN A 28 -8.22 7.48 2.81
N ILE A 29 -7.22 8.02 2.10
CA ILE A 29 -5.82 7.72 2.38
C ILE A 29 -5.34 8.62 3.50
N GLU A 30 -4.97 8.01 4.64
CA GLU A 30 -4.45 8.76 5.77
C GLU A 30 -2.96 9.03 5.62
N SER A 31 -2.24 8.11 5.02
CA SER A 31 -0.80 8.22 4.89
C SER A 31 -0.32 7.40 3.70
N LEU A 32 0.69 7.89 3.02
CA LEU A 32 1.28 7.19 1.91
C LEU A 32 2.77 7.51 1.87
N THR A 33 3.60 6.47 1.99
CA THR A 33 5.04 6.61 1.89
C THR A 33 5.58 5.64 0.87
N VAL A 34 6.73 5.97 0.29
CA VAL A 34 7.36 5.15 -0.75
C VAL A 34 8.81 4.91 -0.37
N GLY A 35 9.25 3.68 -0.54
CA GLY A 35 10.63 3.31 -0.30
C GLY A 35 11.14 2.38 -1.37
N HIS A 36 12.45 2.28 -1.45
CA HIS A 36 13.09 1.35 -2.36
C HIS A 36 13.15 -0.04 -1.72
N THR A 37 13.15 -1.05 -2.56
CA THR A 37 13.36 -2.43 -2.10
C THR A 37 14.76 -2.87 -2.50
N GLU A 38 15.13 -4.07 -2.08
CA GLU A 38 16.40 -4.67 -2.49
C GLU A 38 16.39 -5.04 -3.96
N LEU A 39 15.21 -5.20 -4.54
CA LEU A 39 15.06 -5.57 -5.94
C LEU A 39 15.04 -4.32 -6.80
N GLU A 40 15.93 -4.28 -7.77
CA GLU A 40 15.98 -3.18 -8.70
C GLU A 40 14.69 -3.13 -9.51
N GLY A 41 14.18 -1.93 -9.73
CA GLY A 41 12.95 -1.75 -10.50
C GLY A 41 11.67 -1.99 -9.71
N LEU A 42 11.78 -2.26 -8.40
CA LEU A 42 10.63 -2.50 -7.54
C LEU A 42 10.61 -1.50 -6.40
N SER A 43 9.48 -0.91 -6.16
CA SER A 43 9.29 0.01 -5.04
C SER A 43 8.24 -0.53 -4.08
N ARG A 44 8.36 -0.16 -2.83
CA ARG A 44 7.37 -0.50 -1.81
C ARG A 44 6.63 0.75 -1.38
N MET A 45 5.31 0.70 -1.47
CA MET A 45 4.46 1.77 -0.95
C MET A 45 3.85 1.30 0.35
N THR A 46 3.88 2.14 1.37
CA THR A 46 3.15 1.87 2.60
C THR A 46 1.97 2.83 2.63
N ILE A 47 0.77 2.28 2.63
CA ILE A 47 -0.46 3.06 2.53
C ILE A 47 -1.35 2.77 3.72
N VAL A 48 -1.76 3.82 4.42
CA VAL A 48 -2.72 3.70 5.52
C VAL A 48 -4.04 4.26 5.03
N VAL A 49 -5.07 3.44 5.11
CA VAL A 49 -6.41 3.77 4.61
C VAL A 49 -7.39 3.75 5.79
N ASP A 50 -8.25 4.74 5.86
CA ASP A 50 -9.27 4.80 6.89
C ASP A 50 -10.46 3.94 6.46
N THR A 51 -10.41 2.67 6.83
CA THR A 51 -11.44 1.71 6.49
C THR A 51 -11.40 0.53 7.47
N ASP A 52 -12.41 -0.33 7.40
CA ASP A 52 -12.46 -1.55 8.19
C ASP A 52 -11.90 -2.74 7.40
N GLU A 53 -12.01 -3.94 7.97
CA GLU A 53 -11.48 -5.14 7.31
C GLU A 53 -12.18 -5.44 5.99
N ARG A 54 -13.48 -5.16 5.90
CA ARG A 54 -14.23 -5.39 4.67
C ARG A 54 -13.74 -4.46 3.57
N GLY A 55 -13.56 -3.18 3.91
CA GLY A 55 -13.01 -2.22 2.96
C GLY A 55 -11.60 -2.58 2.55
N ALA A 56 -10.81 -3.11 3.50
CA ALA A 56 -9.44 -3.52 3.21
C ALA A 56 -9.39 -4.60 2.12
N ARG A 57 -10.30 -5.56 2.17
CA ARG A 57 -10.36 -6.60 1.14
C ARG A 57 -10.69 -6.03 -0.22
N LEU A 58 -11.56 -5.02 -0.27
CA LEU A 58 -11.90 -4.35 -1.51
C LEU A 58 -10.71 -3.57 -2.06
N VAL A 59 -9.98 -2.86 -1.20
CA VAL A 59 -8.77 -2.14 -1.60
C VAL A 59 -7.77 -3.10 -2.20
N GLU A 60 -7.50 -4.19 -1.50
CA GLU A 60 -6.53 -5.19 -1.96
C GLU A 60 -6.95 -5.78 -3.32
N ALA A 61 -8.20 -6.17 -3.46
CA ALA A 61 -8.69 -6.75 -4.70
C ALA A 61 -8.57 -5.76 -5.86
N ASN A 62 -8.87 -4.49 -5.62
CA ASN A 62 -8.77 -3.48 -6.65
C ASN A 62 -7.31 -3.20 -7.03
N LEU A 63 -6.41 -3.20 -6.05
CA LEU A 63 -5.00 -2.98 -6.34
C LEU A 63 -4.42 -4.06 -7.24
N TYR A 64 -4.83 -5.31 -7.05
CA TYR A 64 -4.36 -6.40 -7.89
C TYR A 64 -4.84 -6.31 -9.35
N LYS A 65 -5.79 -5.45 -9.64
CA LYS A 65 -6.22 -5.23 -11.03
C LYS A 65 -5.23 -4.37 -11.80
N LEU A 66 -4.33 -3.68 -11.13
CA LEU A 66 -3.30 -2.89 -11.79
C LEU A 66 -2.13 -3.77 -12.19
N LEU A 67 -1.73 -3.69 -13.44
CA LEU A 67 -0.63 -4.51 -13.94
C LEU A 67 0.69 -4.23 -13.25
N SER A 68 0.86 -3.00 -12.80
CA SER A 68 2.12 -2.59 -12.16
C SER A 68 2.21 -3.01 -10.70
N VAL A 69 1.13 -3.52 -10.12
CA VAL A 69 1.12 -3.99 -8.73
C VAL A 69 1.55 -5.46 -8.73
N ARG A 70 2.65 -5.74 -8.03
CA ARG A 70 3.21 -7.08 -7.95
C ARG A 70 2.71 -7.86 -6.75
N ARG A 71 2.52 -7.17 -5.64
CA ARG A 71 2.11 -7.81 -4.41
C ARG A 71 1.46 -6.80 -3.48
N VAL A 72 0.43 -7.21 -2.74
CA VAL A 72 -0.21 -6.41 -1.71
C VAL A 72 -0.27 -7.24 -0.44
N ASP A 73 0.30 -6.71 0.64
CA ASP A 73 0.24 -7.35 1.95
C ASP A 73 -0.50 -6.43 2.90
N ASN A 74 -1.53 -6.95 3.56
CA ASN A 74 -2.19 -6.21 4.62
C ASN A 74 -1.40 -6.45 5.90
N ILE A 75 -0.71 -5.44 6.37
CA ILE A 75 0.17 -5.54 7.54
C ILE A 75 -0.42 -4.91 8.79
N THR A 76 -1.73 -4.65 8.78
CA THR A 76 -2.41 -4.00 9.88
C THR A 76 -2.22 -4.72 11.22
N ARG A 77 -2.22 -6.04 11.18
CA ARG A 77 -2.11 -6.85 12.38
C ARG A 77 -0.77 -7.50 12.58
N VAL A 78 0.20 -7.12 11.76
CA VAL A 78 1.55 -7.62 11.97
C VAL A 78 2.04 -7.05 13.29
N PRO A 79 2.45 -7.88 14.24
CA PRO A 79 2.98 -7.35 15.49
C PRO A 79 4.15 -6.45 15.15
N SER A 80 4.05 -5.21 15.53
CA SER A 80 5.14 -4.34 15.26
C SER A 80 6.21 -4.70 16.27
N ILE A 81 7.10 -5.39 15.78
CA ILE A 81 8.23 -5.71 16.58
C ILE A 81 9.17 -4.55 16.41
N GLY A 82 8.98 -3.78 17.18
CA GLY A 82 9.66 -2.56 17.04
C GLY A 82 9.29 -1.72 15.86
N ARG A 83 8.58 -2.51 15.95
CA ARG A 83 8.48 -1.72 15.51
C ARG A 83 8.56 -0.77 15.07
N ASP A 84 8.41 -0.87 15.05
CA ASP A 84 8.34 -0.04 14.73
C ASP A 84 8.65 0.65 14.40
N LEU A 85 8.70 0.30 14.35
CA LEU A 85 8.89 0.90 14.11
C LEU A 85 9.11 1.55 13.71
N ALA A 86 9.13 1.26 13.66
CA ALA A 86 9.21 1.85 13.39
C ALA A 86 9.38 2.53 13.04
N LEU A 87 9.34 2.25 13.07
CA LEU A 87 9.31 2.91 12.90
C LEU A 87 9.53 3.63 12.63
N ILE A 88 9.62 3.38 12.51
CA ILE A 88 9.64 4.06 12.32
C ILE A 88 9.79 4.78 12.13
N LYS A 89 9.96 4.57 12.15
CA LYS A 89 9.89 5.24 12.13
C LYS A 89 9.92 5.82 11.88
#